data_596712ca3c3a76960927a8aa4c9304a5
#
_entry.id   596712ca3c3a76960927a8aa4c9304a5
#
_cell.length_a   1.000
_cell.length_b   1.000
_cell.length_c   1.000
_cell.angle_alpha   90.00
_cell.angle_beta   90.00
_cell.angle_gamma   90.00
#
_symmetry.space_group_name_H-M   'P 1'
#
loop_
_entity.id
_entity.type
_entity.pdbx_description
1 polymer ?
#
loop_
_entity_poly.entity_id
_entity_poly.type
_entity_poly.pdbx_seq_one_letter_code
_entity_poly.pdbx_strand_id
1 'polypeptide(L)'
;FGIRTLGWRADTGLTVNGEQVLLRGGCIHHDHGVLGACEYPDAEERRIRILKENGFNAIRMAHNPASQITLDVCDRLGMYVMNEAFDGWYTPKTYHDYSRWFEADWKSDITAMVESSRNHPCVIMYSIGNEVSETATPKGVDVCKKLTEFVHDLDNTRPVTAGVNVLLNVYANMGMGVYKDKGDYKPEPLPSKNVYKEKTTGSAFFNAMTQKLGKLMFFMAAGNRGDKACKGAADCLDVLGLNYASSRYDPDAKKYPERMMVGAETMAADLSYNWERVKKYPQLVGDFVWAAWDYLGETCMGWTYHSYKGLPLLANQGMIDITGKPLASMAFMQVVWGLRKEPFIGVRPLNHTKEAPCKGSWQFTDAIDSWNWPGFEGTKAVIEVYAPGERVRLRLNGRELGTKKLKNFKA
;
A
#
# COMPACT_ATOMS: atom_id res chain seq x y z
N PHE A 1 -28.34 -3.68 -8.40
CA PHE A 1 -27.47 -2.61 -8.91
C PHE A 1 -27.62 -1.38 -7.99
N GLY A 2 -26.55 -0.56 -7.91
CA GLY A 2 -26.56 0.69 -7.16
C GLY A 2 -26.36 1.88 -8.10
N ILE A 3 -26.95 3.01 -7.75
CA ILE A 3 -26.77 4.27 -8.47
C ILE A 3 -26.04 5.24 -7.55
N ARG A 4 -24.98 5.85 -8.05
CA ARG A 4 -24.22 6.92 -7.39
C ARG A 4 -23.67 7.90 -8.40
N THR A 5 -23.33 9.09 -7.92
CA THR A 5 -22.51 10.06 -8.65
C THR A 5 -21.13 10.13 -8.02
N LEU A 6 -20.09 10.21 -8.85
CA LEU A 6 -18.73 10.51 -8.44
C LEU A 6 -18.32 11.89 -8.94
N GLY A 7 -17.60 12.62 -8.12
CA GLY A 7 -16.89 13.83 -8.51
C GLY A 7 -15.46 13.78 -7.98
N TRP A 8 -14.51 14.29 -8.77
CA TRP A 8 -13.13 14.41 -8.38
C TRP A 8 -12.58 15.76 -8.86
N ARG A 9 -12.45 16.67 -7.95
CA ARG A 9 -11.98 18.04 -8.21
C ARG A 9 -11.01 18.46 -7.12
N ALA A 10 -10.01 19.24 -7.47
CA ALA A 10 -8.98 19.64 -6.51
C ALA A 10 -9.51 20.51 -5.36
N ASP A 11 -10.57 21.26 -5.59
CA ASP A 11 -11.20 22.13 -4.58
C ASP A 11 -12.15 21.38 -3.63
N THR A 12 -12.79 20.32 -4.10
CA THR A 12 -13.79 19.54 -3.32
C THR A 12 -13.30 18.15 -2.93
N GLY A 13 -12.19 17.69 -3.54
CA GLY A 13 -11.70 16.31 -3.37
C GLY A 13 -12.54 15.29 -4.12
N LEU A 14 -12.48 14.06 -3.66
CA LEU A 14 -13.34 12.98 -4.12
C LEU A 14 -14.71 13.11 -3.44
N THR A 15 -15.77 13.12 -4.23
CA THR A 15 -17.14 13.16 -3.72
C THR A 15 -17.96 11.97 -4.20
N VAL A 16 -18.82 11.45 -3.33
CA VAL A 16 -19.81 10.43 -3.64
C VAL A 16 -21.18 11.01 -3.29
N ASN A 17 -22.07 11.10 -4.27
CA ASN A 17 -23.39 11.72 -4.11
C ASN A 17 -23.33 13.16 -3.58
N GLY A 18 -22.28 13.90 -3.98
CA GLY A 18 -22.06 15.29 -3.57
C GLY A 18 -21.36 15.47 -2.22
N GLU A 19 -21.17 14.42 -1.44
CA GLU A 19 -20.47 14.47 -0.16
C GLU A 19 -18.99 14.09 -0.30
N GLN A 20 -18.10 14.87 0.32
CA GLN A 20 -16.65 14.57 0.31
C GLN A 20 -16.36 13.27 1.06
N VAL A 21 -15.54 12.42 0.45
CA VAL A 21 -15.07 11.16 1.05
C VAL A 21 -13.55 11.19 1.19
N LEU A 22 -13.07 10.96 2.41
CA LEU A 22 -11.65 10.70 2.67
C LEU A 22 -11.43 9.18 2.74
N LEU A 23 -10.54 8.65 1.89
CA LEU A 23 -10.31 7.22 1.78
C LEU A 23 -9.34 6.74 2.86
N ARG A 24 -9.83 5.98 3.83
CA ARG A 24 -9.05 5.18 4.76
C ARG A 24 -8.81 3.83 4.11
N GLY A 25 -7.78 3.79 3.25
CA GLY A 25 -7.54 2.69 2.33
C GLY A 25 -6.50 1.70 2.84
N GLY A 26 -6.53 0.53 2.24
CA GLY A 26 -5.46 -0.45 2.37
C GLY A 26 -5.39 -1.37 1.16
N CYS A 27 -4.16 -1.79 0.82
CA CYS A 27 -3.91 -2.73 -0.26
C CYS A 27 -4.22 -4.15 0.21
N ILE A 28 -4.79 -4.97 -0.66
CA ILE A 28 -5.01 -6.40 -0.43
C ILE A 28 -4.61 -7.20 -1.66
N HIS A 29 -4.05 -8.39 -1.44
CA HIS A 29 -3.82 -9.36 -2.50
C HIS A 29 -5.00 -10.33 -2.67
N HIS A 30 -5.06 -11.00 -3.82
CA HIS A 30 -5.85 -12.22 -4.00
C HIS A 30 -5.17 -13.38 -3.25
N ASP A 31 -5.22 -13.33 -1.93
CA ASP A 31 -4.56 -14.29 -1.06
C ASP A 31 -5.41 -14.49 0.20
N HIS A 32 -5.94 -15.68 0.36
CA HIS A 32 -6.75 -16.11 1.49
C HIS A 32 -6.02 -17.15 2.36
N GLY A 33 -4.71 -17.07 2.43
CA GLY A 33 -3.89 -17.98 3.22
C GLY A 33 -3.94 -19.40 2.68
N VAL A 34 -4.43 -20.34 3.49
CA VAL A 34 -4.51 -21.76 3.11
C VAL A 34 -5.45 -22.02 1.93
N LEU A 35 -6.33 -21.09 1.58
CA LEU A 35 -7.19 -21.17 0.40
C LEU A 35 -6.47 -20.70 -0.88
N GLY A 36 -5.26 -20.16 -0.75
CA GLY A 36 -4.52 -19.58 -1.87
C GLY A 36 -5.25 -18.39 -2.48
N ALA A 37 -5.21 -18.27 -3.80
CA ALA A 37 -5.90 -17.23 -4.55
C ALA A 37 -7.37 -17.56 -4.87
N CYS A 38 -7.92 -18.63 -4.30
CA CYS A 38 -9.33 -18.98 -4.51
C CYS A 38 -10.22 -18.06 -3.68
N GLU A 39 -11.10 -17.33 -4.34
CA GLU A 39 -12.06 -16.44 -3.70
C GLU A 39 -13.41 -17.15 -3.53
N TYR A 40 -13.68 -17.54 -2.29
CA TYR A 40 -14.99 -18.07 -1.89
C TYR A 40 -15.84 -16.95 -1.29
N PRO A 41 -17.14 -16.86 -1.60
CA PRO A 41 -18.00 -15.77 -1.16
C PRO A 41 -17.96 -15.51 0.35
N ASP A 42 -18.01 -16.58 1.15
CA ASP A 42 -18.01 -16.46 2.62
C ASP A 42 -16.65 -16.00 3.17
N ALA A 43 -15.55 -16.42 2.54
CA ALA A 43 -14.20 -15.99 2.93
C ALA A 43 -13.98 -14.51 2.59
N GLU A 44 -14.42 -14.10 1.41
CA GLU A 44 -14.30 -12.70 0.98
C GLU A 44 -15.21 -11.78 1.81
N GLU A 45 -16.46 -12.19 2.05
CA GLU A 45 -17.35 -11.44 2.93
C GLU A 45 -16.78 -11.27 4.33
N ARG A 46 -16.21 -12.32 4.90
CA ARG A 46 -15.52 -12.26 6.19
C ARG A 46 -14.37 -11.27 6.16
N ARG A 47 -13.52 -11.32 5.13
CA ARG A 47 -12.37 -10.40 4.97
C ARG A 47 -12.82 -8.94 4.91
N ILE A 48 -13.72 -8.61 4.02
CA ILE A 48 -14.20 -7.23 3.82
C ILE A 48 -14.95 -6.72 5.06
N ARG A 49 -15.74 -7.57 5.73
CA ARG A 49 -16.41 -7.20 6.99
C ARG A 49 -15.41 -6.84 8.09
N ILE A 50 -14.39 -7.66 8.31
CA ILE A 50 -13.32 -7.40 9.29
C ILE A 50 -12.58 -6.10 8.97
N LEU A 51 -12.22 -5.86 7.69
CA LEU A 51 -11.58 -4.62 7.28
C LEU A 51 -12.46 -3.41 7.62
N LYS A 52 -13.75 -3.49 7.30
CA LYS A 52 -14.71 -2.40 7.56
C LYS A 52 -14.91 -2.15 9.06
N GLU A 53 -15.06 -3.19 9.86
CA GLU A 53 -15.18 -3.11 11.33
C GLU A 53 -13.95 -2.47 11.98
N ASN A 54 -12.78 -2.61 11.36
CA ASN A 54 -11.54 -1.99 11.81
C ASN A 54 -11.32 -0.57 11.26
N GLY A 55 -12.25 -0.04 10.47
CA GLY A 55 -12.28 1.37 10.08
C GLY A 55 -11.81 1.66 8.65
N PHE A 56 -11.41 0.66 7.88
CA PHE A 56 -11.21 0.83 6.44
C PHE A 56 -12.55 1.17 5.77
N ASN A 57 -12.51 2.07 4.79
CA ASN A 57 -13.64 2.34 3.92
C ASN A 57 -13.28 2.14 2.44
N ALA A 58 -12.03 1.82 2.14
CA ALA A 58 -11.54 1.57 0.80
C ALA A 58 -10.49 0.46 0.76
N ILE A 59 -10.45 -0.28 -0.34
CA ILE A 59 -9.39 -1.24 -0.67
C ILE A 59 -8.79 -0.94 -2.03
N ARG A 60 -7.51 -1.26 -2.22
CA ARG A 60 -6.83 -1.32 -3.50
C ARG A 60 -6.52 -2.77 -3.81
N MET A 61 -7.00 -3.25 -4.94
CA MET A 61 -6.69 -4.60 -5.40
C MET A 61 -5.26 -4.64 -5.96
N ALA A 62 -4.37 -5.24 -5.24
CA ALA A 62 -2.96 -5.26 -5.57
C ALA A 62 -2.55 -6.63 -6.14
N HIS A 63 -2.03 -6.76 -7.32
CA HIS A 63 -1.89 -5.74 -8.36
C HIS A 63 -2.53 -6.29 -9.64
N ASN A 64 -3.80 -6.64 -9.56
CA ASN A 64 -4.59 -7.21 -10.65
C ASN A 64 -6.09 -7.06 -10.35
N PRO A 65 -6.97 -7.20 -11.36
CA PRO A 65 -8.40 -6.89 -11.22
C PRO A 65 -9.11 -7.72 -10.14
N ALA A 66 -10.01 -7.07 -9.42
CA ALA A 66 -10.89 -7.71 -8.45
C ALA A 66 -11.80 -8.74 -9.11
N SER A 67 -12.09 -9.83 -8.39
CA SER A 67 -13.11 -10.78 -8.81
C SER A 67 -14.52 -10.20 -8.67
N GLN A 68 -15.49 -10.81 -9.36
CA GLN A 68 -16.90 -10.46 -9.20
C GLN A 68 -17.38 -10.66 -7.75
N ILE A 69 -16.88 -11.71 -7.09
CA ILE A 69 -17.22 -11.98 -5.68
C ILE A 69 -16.77 -10.84 -4.78
N THR A 70 -15.53 -10.35 -4.95
CA THR A 70 -15.02 -9.20 -4.20
C THR A 70 -15.88 -7.96 -4.44
N LEU A 71 -16.22 -7.66 -5.70
CA LEU A 71 -17.02 -6.49 -6.05
C LEU A 71 -18.44 -6.58 -5.49
N ASP A 72 -19.10 -7.74 -5.60
CA ASP A 72 -20.43 -7.98 -5.03
C ASP A 72 -20.47 -7.80 -3.50
N VAL A 73 -19.43 -8.29 -2.83
CA VAL A 73 -19.29 -8.13 -1.37
C VAL A 73 -19.04 -6.67 -1.01
N CYS A 74 -18.17 -5.98 -1.75
CA CYS A 74 -17.86 -4.57 -1.53
C CYS A 74 -19.09 -3.68 -1.77
N ASP A 75 -19.91 -3.97 -2.77
CA ASP A 75 -21.19 -3.29 -3.01
C ASP A 75 -22.13 -3.45 -1.82
N ARG A 76 -22.34 -4.68 -1.34
CA ARG A 76 -23.25 -4.96 -0.22
C ARG A 76 -22.79 -4.34 1.09
N LEU A 77 -21.49 -4.40 1.36
CA LEU A 77 -20.94 -3.92 2.63
C LEU A 77 -20.54 -2.45 2.58
N GLY A 78 -20.57 -1.81 1.43
CA GLY A 78 -20.21 -0.39 1.25
C GLY A 78 -18.70 -0.14 1.44
N MET A 79 -17.86 -0.96 0.81
CA MET A 79 -16.41 -0.78 0.75
C MET A 79 -16.03 -0.23 -0.62
N TYR A 80 -15.37 0.92 -0.68
CA TYR A 80 -14.87 1.47 -1.94
C TYR A 80 -13.71 0.65 -2.49
N VAL A 81 -13.59 0.60 -3.81
CA VAL A 81 -12.57 -0.19 -4.50
C VAL A 81 -11.79 0.69 -5.49
N MET A 82 -10.47 0.70 -5.35
CA MET A 82 -9.54 1.07 -6.41
C MET A 82 -9.17 -0.24 -7.12
N ASN A 83 -9.70 -0.43 -8.34
CA ASN A 83 -9.49 -1.65 -9.10
C ASN A 83 -8.29 -1.49 -10.02
N GLU A 84 -7.28 -2.35 -9.87
CA GLU A 84 -6.00 -2.22 -10.57
C GLU A 84 -5.83 -3.27 -11.65
N ALA A 85 -5.34 -2.85 -12.83
CA ALA A 85 -5.20 -3.72 -13.98
C ALA A 85 -3.89 -4.52 -13.97
N PHE A 86 -2.76 -3.86 -13.66
CA PHE A 86 -1.43 -4.43 -13.90
C PHE A 86 -0.45 -4.12 -12.79
N ASP A 87 0.38 -5.11 -12.42
CA ASP A 87 1.59 -4.87 -11.61
C ASP A 87 2.72 -4.25 -12.45
N GLY A 88 2.84 -4.60 -13.71
CA GLY A 88 3.88 -4.12 -14.62
C GLY A 88 3.37 -3.95 -16.04
N TRP A 89 4.11 -3.15 -16.84
CA TRP A 89 3.81 -2.98 -18.27
C TRP A 89 4.77 -3.82 -19.13
N TYR A 90 5.43 -3.22 -20.10
CA TYR A 90 6.30 -3.91 -21.07
C TYR A 90 7.73 -4.18 -20.54
N THR A 91 8.14 -3.57 -19.41
CA THR A 91 9.44 -3.84 -18.78
C THR A 91 9.30 -4.88 -17.68
N PRO A 92 10.01 -6.02 -17.75
CA PRO A 92 9.87 -7.06 -16.75
C PRO A 92 10.41 -6.64 -15.38
N LYS A 93 9.68 -6.93 -14.32
CA LYS A 93 10.12 -6.85 -12.92
C LYS A 93 10.72 -8.17 -12.46
N THR A 94 10.25 -9.29 -13.00
CA THR A 94 10.70 -10.65 -12.73
C THR A 94 10.78 -11.46 -14.02
N TYR A 95 11.40 -12.65 -13.95
CA TYR A 95 11.62 -13.50 -15.14
C TYR A 95 10.34 -13.98 -15.84
N HIS A 96 9.24 -14.10 -15.11
CA HIS A 96 8.02 -14.74 -15.60
C HIS A 96 6.77 -13.90 -15.36
N ASP A 97 6.93 -12.57 -15.30
CA ASP A 97 5.83 -11.66 -15.08
C ASP A 97 4.99 -11.39 -16.36
N TYR A 98 3.97 -10.58 -16.17
CA TYR A 98 3.00 -10.22 -17.20
C TYR A 98 3.59 -9.42 -18.38
N SER A 99 4.76 -8.81 -18.23
CA SER A 99 5.36 -7.95 -19.26
C SER A 99 5.47 -8.60 -20.66
N ARG A 100 5.51 -9.94 -20.68
CA ARG A 100 5.59 -10.73 -21.92
C ARG A 100 4.35 -10.63 -22.79
N TRP A 101 3.21 -10.44 -22.17
CA TRP A 101 1.90 -10.41 -22.83
C TRP A 101 1.36 -9.00 -22.93
N PHE A 102 1.91 -8.05 -22.17
CA PHE A 102 1.38 -6.70 -22.08
C PHE A 102 1.09 -6.06 -23.44
N GLU A 103 2.05 -6.06 -24.38
CA GLU A 103 1.85 -5.38 -25.66
C GLU A 103 0.75 -6.02 -26.52
N ALA A 104 0.53 -7.34 -26.39
CA ALA A 104 -0.50 -8.06 -27.12
C ALA A 104 -1.89 -7.93 -26.47
N ASP A 105 -1.94 -7.97 -25.13
CA ASP A 105 -3.17 -8.28 -24.39
C ASP A 105 -3.72 -7.11 -23.55
N TRP A 106 -2.96 -6.00 -23.36
CA TRP A 106 -3.38 -4.93 -22.46
C TRP A 106 -4.78 -4.36 -22.74
N LYS A 107 -5.19 -4.31 -24.03
CA LYS A 107 -6.52 -3.81 -24.40
C LYS A 107 -7.63 -4.74 -23.96
N SER A 108 -7.46 -6.04 -24.20
CA SER A 108 -8.44 -7.05 -23.79
C SER A 108 -8.58 -7.09 -22.27
N ASP A 109 -7.46 -6.96 -21.55
CA ASP A 109 -7.43 -7.04 -20.10
C ASP A 109 -8.06 -5.81 -19.43
N ILE A 110 -7.75 -4.59 -19.94
CA ILE A 110 -8.44 -3.38 -19.47
C ILE A 110 -9.93 -3.46 -19.82
N THR A 111 -10.30 -3.92 -21.00
CA THR A 111 -11.70 -4.10 -21.36
C THR A 111 -12.40 -5.03 -20.39
N ALA A 112 -11.81 -6.19 -20.11
CA ALA A 112 -12.37 -7.15 -19.15
C ALA A 112 -12.52 -6.55 -17.73
N MET A 113 -11.50 -5.81 -17.25
CA MET A 113 -11.56 -5.13 -15.95
C MET A 113 -12.68 -4.08 -15.92
N VAL A 114 -12.77 -3.22 -16.90
CA VAL A 114 -13.76 -2.15 -16.93
C VAL A 114 -15.18 -2.71 -17.09
N GLU A 115 -15.39 -3.65 -18.03
CA GLU A 115 -16.69 -4.26 -18.26
C GLU A 115 -17.22 -5.02 -17.02
N SER A 116 -16.32 -5.73 -16.33
CA SER A 116 -16.69 -6.41 -15.09
C SER A 116 -16.98 -5.44 -13.94
N SER A 117 -16.42 -4.23 -13.97
CA SER A 117 -16.47 -3.27 -12.86
C SER A 117 -17.52 -2.17 -13.02
N ARG A 118 -17.85 -1.79 -14.23
CA ARG A 118 -18.65 -0.56 -14.50
C ARG A 118 -20.05 -0.55 -13.86
N ASN A 119 -20.60 -1.73 -13.59
CA ASN A 119 -21.90 -1.85 -12.92
C ASN A 119 -21.81 -1.99 -11.39
N HIS A 120 -20.58 -1.95 -10.83
CA HIS A 120 -20.34 -2.00 -9.40
C HIS A 120 -20.14 -0.58 -8.83
N PRO A 121 -21.08 -0.06 -8.02
CA PRO A 121 -20.95 1.26 -7.42
C PRO A 121 -19.80 1.37 -6.43
N CYS A 122 -19.29 0.26 -5.88
CA CYS A 122 -18.11 0.26 -5.01
C CYS A 122 -16.84 0.68 -5.75
N VAL A 123 -16.70 0.41 -7.06
CA VAL A 123 -15.51 0.79 -7.83
C VAL A 123 -15.55 2.30 -8.06
N ILE A 124 -14.58 3.02 -7.47
CA ILE A 124 -14.50 4.48 -7.50
C ILE A 124 -13.30 5.00 -8.28
N MET A 125 -12.38 4.13 -8.65
CA MET A 125 -11.14 4.49 -9.34
C MET A 125 -10.58 3.28 -10.08
N TYR A 126 -10.05 3.50 -11.28
CA TYR A 126 -9.27 2.49 -12.02
C TYR A 126 -7.79 2.81 -11.91
N SER A 127 -6.97 1.82 -11.57
CA SER A 127 -5.52 1.94 -11.57
C SER A 127 -4.94 1.14 -12.75
N ILE A 128 -4.11 1.80 -13.56
CA ILE A 128 -3.57 1.23 -14.80
C ILE A 128 -2.18 0.63 -14.64
N GLY A 129 -1.59 0.66 -13.45
CA GLY A 129 -0.29 0.05 -13.21
C GLY A 129 0.27 0.33 -11.82
N ASN A 130 1.16 -0.56 -11.38
CA ASN A 130 1.87 -0.46 -10.12
C ASN A 130 3.37 -0.32 -10.34
N GLU A 131 3.99 0.68 -9.74
CA GLU A 131 5.45 0.88 -9.70
C GLU A 131 6.18 0.66 -11.04
N VAL A 132 5.53 1.11 -12.12
CA VAL A 132 6.07 1.00 -13.47
C VAL A 132 7.06 2.14 -13.72
N SER A 133 8.34 1.82 -13.66
CA SER A 133 9.43 2.81 -13.83
C SER A 133 9.47 3.44 -15.22
N GLU A 134 8.80 2.82 -16.19
CA GLU A 134 8.59 3.33 -17.55
C GLU A 134 7.92 4.71 -17.57
N THR A 135 7.10 5.02 -16.56
CA THR A 135 6.46 6.34 -16.41
C THR A 135 7.47 7.50 -16.31
N ALA A 136 8.75 7.21 -16.06
CA ALA A 136 9.84 8.18 -16.11
C ALA A 136 10.37 8.45 -17.52
N THR A 137 9.97 7.68 -18.54
CA THR A 137 10.48 7.75 -19.90
C THR A 137 9.42 8.31 -20.86
N PRO A 138 9.82 8.95 -21.99
CA PRO A 138 8.85 9.43 -22.99
C PRO A 138 7.92 8.32 -23.51
N LYS A 139 8.47 7.13 -23.84
CA LYS A 139 7.66 5.98 -24.30
C LYS A 139 6.66 5.55 -23.24
N GLY A 140 7.06 5.47 -21.97
CA GLY A 140 6.17 5.06 -20.89
C GLY A 140 5.11 6.11 -20.57
N VAL A 141 5.41 7.40 -20.74
CA VAL A 141 4.40 8.48 -20.64
C VAL A 141 3.37 8.34 -21.77
N ASP A 142 3.80 8.04 -23.00
CA ASP A 142 2.88 7.78 -24.12
C ASP A 142 1.99 6.55 -23.86
N VAL A 143 2.56 5.49 -23.25
CA VAL A 143 1.78 4.31 -22.83
C VAL A 143 0.79 4.69 -21.73
N CYS A 144 1.22 5.43 -20.70
CA CYS A 144 0.34 5.91 -19.62
C CYS A 144 -0.87 6.67 -20.19
N LYS A 145 -0.60 7.61 -21.12
CA LYS A 145 -1.65 8.38 -21.79
C LYS A 145 -2.62 7.48 -22.56
N LYS A 146 -2.11 6.55 -23.37
CA LYS A 146 -2.94 5.60 -24.15
C LYS A 146 -3.82 4.73 -23.25
N LEU A 147 -3.28 4.24 -22.13
CA LEU A 147 -4.04 3.42 -21.19
C LEU A 147 -5.16 4.25 -20.54
N THR A 148 -4.85 5.48 -20.11
CA THR A 148 -5.83 6.39 -19.50
C THR A 148 -6.96 6.73 -20.48
N GLU A 149 -6.62 7.14 -21.70
CA GLU A 149 -7.59 7.44 -22.75
C GLU A 149 -8.46 6.23 -23.06
N PHE A 150 -7.87 5.03 -23.16
CA PHE A 150 -8.61 3.81 -23.45
C PHE A 150 -9.58 3.42 -22.33
N VAL A 151 -9.19 3.61 -21.05
CA VAL A 151 -10.13 3.42 -19.92
C VAL A 151 -11.29 4.40 -20.04
N HIS A 152 -11.03 5.67 -20.34
CA HIS A 152 -12.08 6.70 -20.50
C HIS A 152 -13.00 6.43 -21.70
N ASP A 153 -12.50 5.83 -22.77
CA ASP A 153 -13.33 5.40 -23.92
C ASP A 153 -14.32 4.29 -23.51
N LEU A 154 -13.97 3.46 -22.54
CA LEU A 154 -14.83 2.40 -22.02
C LEU A 154 -15.73 2.87 -20.87
N ASP A 155 -15.21 3.71 -19.99
CA ASP A 155 -15.93 4.28 -18.81
C ASP A 155 -15.30 5.59 -18.36
N ASN A 156 -15.93 6.70 -18.67
CA ASN A 156 -15.51 8.05 -18.25
C ASN A 156 -16.15 8.52 -16.94
N THR A 157 -16.83 7.64 -16.22
CA THR A 157 -17.54 7.97 -14.96
C THR A 157 -16.68 7.79 -13.72
N ARG A 158 -15.44 7.33 -13.87
CA ARG A 158 -14.46 7.09 -12.80
C ARG A 158 -13.10 7.65 -13.17
N PRO A 159 -12.35 8.21 -12.19
CA PRO A 159 -10.99 8.67 -12.44
C PRO A 159 -10.04 7.51 -12.63
N VAL A 160 -8.97 7.79 -13.39
CA VAL A 160 -7.87 6.87 -13.66
C VAL A 160 -6.65 7.30 -12.85
N THR A 161 -5.98 6.32 -12.25
CA THR A 161 -4.73 6.48 -11.49
C THR A 161 -3.68 5.43 -11.87
N ALA A 162 -2.50 5.55 -11.34
CA ALA A 162 -1.46 4.51 -11.29
C ALA A 162 -0.62 4.68 -10.03
N GLY A 163 -0.12 3.59 -9.47
CA GLY A 163 0.81 3.61 -8.33
C GLY A 163 2.21 4.01 -8.78
N VAL A 164 2.56 5.29 -8.69
CA VAL A 164 3.86 5.81 -9.13
C VAL A 164 4.86 5.79 -7.97
N ASN A 165 5.91 4.97 -8.09
CA ASN A 165 7.04 5.01 -7.19
C ASN A 165 8.07 6.05 -7.67
N VAL A 166 8.07 7.21 -7.00
CA VAL A 166 8.91 8.35 -7.39
C VAL A 166 10.39 8.02 -7.38
N LEU A 167 10.84 7.19 -6.45
CA LEU A 167 12.25 6.83 -6.35
C LEU A 167 12.69 5.91 -7.50
N LEU A 168 11.85 4.94 -7.87
CA LEU A 168 12.12 4.10 -9.05
C LEU A 168 12.21 4.95 -10.30
N ASN A 169 11.33 5.94 -10.46
CA ASN A 169 11.37 6.88 -11.57
C ASN A 169 12.65 7.75 -11.55
N VAL A 170 13.07 8.23 -10.39
CA VAL A 170 14.34 8.98 -10.27
C VAL A 170 15.52 8.11 -10.65
N TYR A 171 15.58 6.85 -10.20
CA TYR A 171 16.65 5.93 -10.58
C TYR A 171 16.64 5.58 -12.05
N ALA A 172 15.47 5.36 -12.65
CA ALA A 172 15.33 5.12 -14.08
C ALA A 172 15.90 6.30 -14.91
N ASN A 173 15.60 7.55 -14.52
CA ASN A 173 16.14 8.75 -15.15
C ASN A 173 17.65 8.92 -14.96
N MET A 174 18.24 8.28 -13.96
CA MET A 174 19.71 8.28 -13.74
C MET A 174 20.40 7.11 -14.47
N GLY A 175 19.66 6.33 -15.27
CA GLY A 175 20.19 5.12 -15.91
C GLY A 175 20.48 3.98 -14.92
N MET A 176 20.03 4.14 -13.65
CA MET A 176 20.11 3.15 -12.59
C MET A 176 18.69 2.65 -12.33
N GLY A 177 18.49 1.37 -12.32
CA GLY A 177 17.15 0.86 -12.01
C GLY A 177 17.16 -0.65 -11.96
N VAL A 178 16.25 -1.20 -11.18
CA VAL A 178 15.96 -2.64 -11.14
C VAL A 178 15.45 -3.08 -12.51
N TYR A 179 14.73 -2.20 -13.17
CA TYR A 179 14.03 -2.45 -14.42
C TYR A 179 14.77 -1.73 -15.56
N LYS A 180 15.59 -2.45 -16.29
CA LYS A 180 16.19 -1.96 -17.54
C LYS A 180 15.32 -2.44 -18.69
N ASP A 181 14.91 -1.50 -19.54
CA ASP A 181 14.38 -1.82 -20.86
C ASP A 181 15.50 -2.51 -21.67
N LYS A 182 15.50 -3.84 -21.62
CA LYS A 182 16.38 -4.67 -22.43
C LYS A 182 15.54 -5.14 -23.59
N GLY A 183 15.51 -4.38 -24.66
CA GLY A 183 14.67 -4.56 -25.87
C GLY A 183 14.42 -5.99 -26.37
N ASP A 184 15.20 -6.96 -26.04
CA ASP A 184 14.98 -8.38 -26.35
C ASP A 184 15.10 -9.22 -25.08
N TYR A 185 14.08 -9.22 -24.23
CA TYR A 185 14.01 -10.13 -23.10
C TYR A 185 13.90 -11.57 -23.59
N LYS A 186 15.01 -12.29 -23.53
CA LYS A 186 15.00 -13.75 -23.67
C LYS A 186 14.89 -14.35 -22.26
N PRO A 187 13.84 -15.13 -21.97
CA PRO A 187 13.75 -15.82 -20.69
C PRO A 187 14.97 -16.72 -20.51
N GLU A 188 15.75 -16.48 -19.44
CA GLU A 188 16.77 -17.43 -19.05
C GLU A 188 16.10 -18.74 -18.59
N PRO A 189 16.66 -19.91 -18.91
CA PRO A 189 16.15 -21.17 -18.41
C PRO A 189 16.15 -21.14 -16.88
N LEU A 190 15.11 -21.72 -16.26
CA LEU A 190 14.99 -21.84 -14.80
C LEU A 190 16.32 -22.32 -14.21
N PRO A 191 16.90 -21.61 -13.24
CA PRO A 191 18.17 -21.98 -12.66
C PRO A 191 18.07 -23.38 -12.04
N SER A 192 18.86 -24.29 -12.54
CA SER A 192 18.97 -25.64 -11.99
C SER A 192 19.62 -25.57 -10.61
N LYS A 193 18.86 -25.82 -9.55
CA LYS A 193 19.28 -26.23 -8.20
C LYS A 193 19.97 -25.23 -7.24
N ASN A 194 20.19 -23.94 -7.53
CA ASN A 194 20.77 -23.02 -6.54
C ASN A 194 20.21 -21.59 -6.63
N VAL A 195 18.92 -21.45 -6.50
CA VAL A 195 18.21 -20.14 -6.51
C VAL A 195 18.68 -19.18 -5.41
N TYR A 196 19.31 -19.69 -4.36
CA TYR A 196 19.72 -18.89 -3.19
C TYR A 196 21.11 -18.23 -3.30
N LYS A 197 21.80 -18.35 -4.42
CA LYS A 197 23.13 -17.72 -4.65
C LYS A 197 23.13 -16.59 -5.68
N GLU A 198 21.99 -16.20 -6.22
CA GLU A 198 21.95 -15.07 -7.14
C GLU A 198 22.21 -13.76 -6.39
N LYS A 199 23.10 -12.96 -6.96
CA LYS A 199 23.39 -11.60 -6.48
C LYS A 199 22.08 -10.83 -6.42
N THR A 200 21.65 -10.48 -5.21
CA THR A 200 20.44 -9.72 -4.92
C THR A 200 20.51 -8.33 -5.55
N THR A 201 20.22 -8.20 -6.82
CA THR A 201 20.06 -6.93 -7.53
C THR A 201 18.59 -6.55 -7.72
N GLY A 202 17.67 -7.32 -7.14
CA GLY A 202 16.23 -7.14 -7.22
C GLY A 202 15.64 -6.28 -6.09
N SER A 203 14.34 -6.34 -5.93
CA SER A 203 13.54 -5.59 -4.93
C SER A 203 14.09 -5.73 -3.50
N ALA A 204 14.64 -6.88 -3.11
CA ALA A 204 15.28 -7.07 -1.81
C ALA A 204 16.46 -6.11 -1.54
N PHE A 205 17.28 -5.82 -2.56
CA PHE A 205 18.36 -4.83 -2.45
C PHE A 205 17.81 -3.42 -2.23
N PHE A 206 16.78 -3.03 -2.99
CA PHE A 206 16.14 -1.71 -2.84
C PHE A 206 15.46 -1.56 -1.48
N ASN A 207 14.78 -2.58 -0.99
CA ASN A 207 14.16 -2.57 0.32
C ASN A 207 15.21 -2.44 1.45
N ALA A 208 16.32 -3.16 1.37
CA ALA A 208 17.42 -3.02 2.31
C ALA A 208 18.08 -1.63 2.25
N MET A 209 18.21 -1.06 1.06
CA MET A 209 18.72 0.29 0.87
C MET A 209 17.75 1.34 1.40
N THR A 210 16.45 1.18 1.18
CA THR A 210 15.38 2.05 1.71
C THR A 210 15.41 2.07 3.24
N GLN A 211 15.59 0.94 3.88
CA GLN A 211 15.72 0.88 5.35
C GLN A 211 16.92 1.67 5.86
N LYS A 212 18.07 1.61 5.17
CA LYS A 212 19.29 2.31 5.59
C LYS A 212 19.30 3.80 5.25
N LEU A 213 18.75 4.17 4.12
CA LEU A 213 18.83 5.52 3.54
C LEU A 213 17.48 6.27 3.52
N GLY A 214 16.46 5.76 4.20
CA GLY A 214 15.07 6.23 4.09
C GLY A 214 14.90 7.76 4.17
N LYS A 215 15.59 8.44 5.09
CA LYS A 215 15.52 9.91 5.18
C LYS A 215 16.08 10.61 3.94
N LEU A 216 17.19 10.14 3.40
CA LEU A 216 17.81 10.71 2.20
C LEU A 216 16.91 10.46 0.98
N MET A 217 16.35 9.27 0.87
CA MET A 217 15.42 8.90 -0.19
C MET A 217 14.15 9.74 -0.14
N PHE A 218 13.63 9.98 1.06
CA PHE A 218 12.49 10.87 1.28
C PHE A 218 12.75 12.30 0.75
N PHE A 219 13.93 12.86 1.03
CA PHE A 219 14.34 14.17 0.49
C PHE A 219 14.52 14.16 -1.04
N MET A 220 15.07 13.09 -1.59
CA MET A 220 15.23 12.95 -3.05
C MET A 220 13.86 12.91 -3.75
N ALA A 221 12.91 12.18 -3.22
CA ALA A 221 11.55 12.12 -3.75
C ALA A 221 10.84 13.48 -3.65
N ALA A 222 11.02 14.22 -2.55
CA ALA A 222 10.41 15.53 -2.36
C ALA A 222 10.96 16.64 -3.27
N GLY A 223 12.22 16.50 -3.73
CA GLY A 223 12.92 17.52 -4.47
C GLY A 223 12.56 17.61 -5.96
N ASN A 224 13.22 18.55 -6.65
CA ASN A 224 13.00 18.79 -8.09
C ASN A 224 13.25 17.57 -8.99
N ARG A 225 14.13 16.65 -8.59
CA ARG A 225 14.36 15.40 -9.34
C ARG A 225 13.15 14.49 -9.29
N GLY A 226 12.54 14.33 -8.11
CA GLY A 226 11.30 13.58 -7.95
C GLY A 226 10.15 14.20 -8.72
N ASP A 227 10.02 15.54 -8.65
CA ASP A 227 9.03 16.27 -9.42
C ASP A 227 9.12 16.02 -10.93
N LYS A 228 10.32 16.19 -11.51
CA LYS A 228 10.56 15.94 -12.93
C LYS A 228 10.29 14.48 -13.31
N ALA A 229 10.64 13.54 -12.44
CA ALA A 229 10.48 12.11 -12.71
C ALA A 229 9.02 11.65 -12.71
N CYS A 230 8.11 12.36 -12.01
CA CYS A 230 6.69 12.01 -11.95
C CYS A 230 5.83 12.84 -12.91
N LYS A 231 6.33 13.98 -13.39
CA LYS A 231 5.50 14.97 -14.09
C LYS A 231 4.78 14.37 -15.29
N GLY A 232 5.47 13.56 -16.10
CA GLY A 232 4.86 12.95 -17.28
C GLY A 232 3.67 12.07 -16.94
N ALA A 233 3.80 11.19 -15.96
CA ALA A 233 2.68 10.37 -15.48
C ALA A 233 1.57 11.22 -14.85
N ALA A 234 1.95 12.21 -14.00
CA ALA A 234 0.99 13.08 -13.36
C ALA A 234 0.12 13.90 -14.33
N ASP A 235 0.69 14.25 -15.49
CA ASP A 235 -0.02 15.02 -16.51
C ASP A 235 -0.98 14.14 -17.37
N CYS A 236 -0.87 12.81 -17.25
CA CYS A 236 -1.71 11.85 -18.00
C CYS A 236 -2.83 11.24 -17.14
N LEU A 237 -2.72 11.30 -15.82
CA LEU A 237 -3.65 10.67 -14.88
C LEU A 237 -4.63 11.70 -14.32
N ASP A 238 -5.88 11.28 -14.06
CA ASP A 238 -6.85 12.11 -13.34
C ASP A 238 -6.44 12.30 -11.88
N VAL A 239 -5.92 11.25 -11.25
CA VAL A 239 -5.44 11.24 -9.88
C VAL A 239 -4.04 10.63 -9.85
N LEU A 240 -3.04 11.39 -9.42
CA LEU A 240 -1.69 10.87 -9.24
C LEU A 240 -1.63 9.96 -8.03
N GLY A 241 -1.50 8.66 -8.26
CA GLY A 241 -1.23 7.68 -7.20
C GLY A 241 0.25 7.68 -6.84
N LEU A 242 0.55 7.80 -5.56
CA LEU A 242 1.92 7.89 -5.04
C LEU A 242 2.23 6.67 -4.15
N ASN A 243 3.22 5.87 -4.56
CA ASN A 243 3.74 4.78 -3.76
C ASN A 243 4.97 5.25 -2.98
N TYR A 244 4.92 5.15 -1.63
CA TYR A 244 6.01 5.50 -0.69
C TYR A 244 6.62 6.89 -0.89
N ALA A 245 5.82 7.82 -1.37
CA ALA A 245 6.24 9.17 -1.70
C ALA A 245 5.46 10.26 -0.96
N SER A 246 5.12 10.03 0.30
CA SER A 246 4.40 10.98 1.17
C SER A 246 5.06 12.36 1.24
N SER A 247 6.38 12.42 1.02
CA SER A 247 7.13 13.68 0.93
C SER A 247 6.69 14.60 -0.20
N ARG A 248 5.92 14.08 -1.17
CA ARG A 248 5.37 14.84 -2.30
C ARG A 248 4.09 15.60 -1.95
N TYR A 249 3.36 15.19 -0.91
CA TYR A 249 2.03 15.76 -0.61
C TYR A 249 2.06 17.28 -0.42
N ASP A 250 2.92 17.79 0.47
CA ASP A 250 3.02 19.23 0.73
C ASP A 250 3.58 20.03 -0.47
N PRO A 251 4.69 19.64 -1.15
CA PRO A 251 5.18 20.38 -2.31
C PRO A 251 4.25 20.31 -3.52
N ASP A 252 3.63 19.16 -3.79
CA ASP A 252 2.74 19.03 -4.95
C ASP A 252 1.44 19.78 -4.75
N ALA A 253 0.83 19.71 -3.56
CA ALA A 253 -0.38 20.47 -3.25
C ALA A 253 -0.20 21.98 -3.42
N LYS A 254 1.01 22.49 -3.17
CA LYS A 254 1.34 23.93 -3.34
C LYS A 254 1.68 24.29 -4.77
N LYS A 255 2.44 23.43 -5.45
CA LYS A 255 2.95 23.70 -6.80
C LYS A 255 1.92 23.45 -7.88
N TYR A 256 1.05 22.48 -7.67
CA TYR A 256 0.03 22.01 -8.60
C TYR A 256 -1.33 21.97 -7.91
N PRO A 257 -1.96 23.14 -7.64
CA PRO A 257 -3.20 23.21 -6.87
C PRO A 257 -4.37 22.43 -7.52
N GLU A 258 -4.32 22.24 -8.85
CA GLU A 258 -5.36 21.49 -9.58
C GLU A 258 -5.10 19.98 -9.65
N ARG A 259 -3.92 19.50 -9.15
CA ARG A 259 -3.55 18.10 -9.22
C ARG A 259 -4.24 17.30 -8.13
N MET A 260 -5.05 16.33 -8.53
CA MET A 260 -5.56 15.33 -7.61
C MET A 260 -4.49 14.30 -7.27
N MET A 261 -4.47 13.83 -6.04
CA MET A 261 -3.50 12.87 -5.53
C MET A 261 -4.15 11.83 -4.61
N VAL A 262 -3.52 10.67 -4.54
CA VAL A 262 -3.82 9.63 -3.54
C VAL A 262 -2.53 8.94 -3.10
N GLY A 263 -2.39 8.64 -1.83
CA GLY A 263 -1.37 7.70 -1.36
C GLY A 263 -1.79 6.30 -1.76
N ALA A 264 -1.32 5.82 -2.92
CA ALA A 264 -1.77 4.55 -3.47
C ALA A 264 -1.15 3.36 -2.75
N GLU A 265 0.05 3.56 -2.18
CA GLU A 265 0.74 2.56 -1.37
C GLU A 265 1.67 3.24 -0.37
N THR A 266 1.43 3.03 0.93
CA THR A 266 2.11 3.78 1.98
C THR A 266 2.50 2.89 3.16
N MET A 267 3.46 3.35 3.96
CA MET A 267 3.87 2.64 5.17
C MET A 267 2.98 3.04 6.35
N ALA A 268 2.59 2.06 7.17
CA ALA A 268 1.84 2.32 8.40
C ALA A 268 2.57 3.31 9.34
N ALA A 269 3.90 3.31 9.31
CA ALA A 269 4.72 4.24 10.10
C ALA A 269 4.51 5.71 9.74
N ASP A 270 4.13 6.00 8.49
CA ASP A 270 3.93 7.35 7.97
C ASP A 270 2.46 7.81 8.09
N LEU A 271 1.56 6.94 8.53
CA LEU A 271 0.12 7.20 8.52
C LEU A 271 -0.26 8.49 9.26
N SER A 272 0.36 8.80 10.40
CA SER A 272 0.03 10.03 11.14
C SER A 272 0.35 11.29 10.32
N TYR A 273 1.48 11.27 9.60
CA TYR A 273 1.87 12.34 8.69
C TYR A 273 0.93 12.42 7.48
N ASN A 274 0.63 11.26 6.87
CA ASN A 274 -0.21 11.16 5.69
C ASN A 274 -1.64 11.63 5.98
N TRP A 275 -2.23 11.13 7.06
CA TRP A 275 -3.63 11.44 7.41
C TRP A 275 -3.86 12.91 7.76
N GLU A 276 -2.88 13.59 8.36
CA GLU A 276 -2.93 15.04 8.55
C GLU A 276 -3.04 15.78 7.21
N ARG A 277 -2.30 15.33 6.16
CA ARG A 277 -2.31 15.93 4.83
C ARG A 277 -3.60 15.61 4.07
N VAL A 278 -4.10 14.38 4.20
CA VAL A 278 -5.41 14.00 3.66
C VAL A 278 -6.53 14.90 4.19
N LYS A 279 -6.51 15.21 5.49
CA LYS A 279 -7.48 16.15 6.09
C LYS A 279 -7.25 17.61 5.69
N LYS A 280 -6.03 17.98 5.35
CA LYS A 280 -5.65 19.35 5.06
C LYS A 280 -5.87 19.74 3.61
N TYR A 281 -5.61 18.83 2.68
CA TYR A 281 -5.63 19.10 1.25
C TYR A 281 -6.78 18.35 0.58
N PRO A 282 -7.84 19.05 0.10
CA PRO A 282 -8.96 18.38 -0.57
C PRO A 282 -8.52 17.51 -1.77
N GLN A 283 -7.51 17.96 -2.53
CA GLN A 283 -6.97 17.22 -3.68
C GLN A 283 -6.23 15.93 -3.31
N LEU A 284 -5.87 15.71 -2.03
CA LEU A 284 -5.32 14.43 -1.55
C LEU A 284 -6.45 13.60 -0.97
N VAL A 285 -7.00 12.68 -1.78
CA VAL A 285 -8.29 12.04 -1.51
C VAL A 285 -8.23 10.88 -0.52
N GLY A 286 -7.04 10.38 -0.19
CA GLY A 286 -6.89 9.27 0.75
C GLY A 286 -5.49 8.70 0.81
N ASP A 287 -5.36 7.63 1.60
CA ASP A 287 -4.11 6.94 1.88
C ASP A 287 -4.36 5.44 1.99
N PHE A 288 -3.65 4.64 1.21
CA PHE A 288 -3.77 3.19 1.17
C PHE A 288 -2.52 2.54 1.76
N VAL A 289 -2.66 1.94 2.93
CA VAL A 289 -1.52 1.30 3.61
C VAL A 289 -1.16 -0.02 2.95
N TRP A 290 0.13 -0.32 2.88
CA TRP A 290 0.65 -1.65 2.58
C TRP A 290 0.94 -2.41 3.87
N ALA A 291 0.17 -3.47 4.19
CA ALA A 291 -1.03 -3.93 3.53
C ALA A 291 -2.16 -4.05 4.56
N ALA A 292 -3.42 -3.96 4.12
CA ALA A 292 -4.55 -4.06 5.04
C ALA A 292 -4.70 -5.47 5.63
N TRP A 293 -4.48 -6.51 4.83
CA TRP A 293 -4.58 -7.92 5.17
C TRP A 293 -3.27 -8.63 4.85
N ASP A 294 -2.78 -9.47 5.77
CA ASP A 294 -1.54 -10.23 5.56
C ASP A 294 -1.71 -11.36 4.54
N TYR A 295 -0.61 -11.88 4.00
CA TYR A 295 -0.62 -12.80 2.87
C TYR A 295 0.57 -13.78 2.91
N LEU A 296 0.50 -14.84 2.08
CA LEU A 296 1.51 -15.90 1.96
C LEU A 296 2.32 -15.79 0.67
N GLY A 297 1.67 -15.43 -0.45
CA GLY A 297 2.22 -15.55 -1.80
C GLY A 297 3.52 -14.80 -2.03
N GLU A 298 3.72 -13.66 -1.41
CA GLU A 298 4.93 -12.84 -1.51
C GLU A 298 5.73 -12.80 -0.21
N THR A 299 5.78 -13.91 0.52
CA THR A 299 6.64 -14.04 1.69
C THR A 299 8.09 -13.73 1.32
N CYS A 300 8.85 -13.15 2.24
CA CYS A 300 10.22 -12.64 2.03
C CYS A 300 10.34 -11.33 1.27
N MET A 301 9.33 -10.83 0.61
CA MET A 301 9.37 -9.50 -0.01
C MET A 301 9.63 -8.43 1.08
N GLY A 302 10.65 -7.61 0.87
CA GLY A 302 11.03 -6.56 1.84
C GLY A 302 11.67 -7.03 3.15
N TRP A 303 11.90 -8.33 3.32
CA TRP A 303 12.62 -8.85 4.48
C TRP A 303 14.12 -8.59 4.38
N THR A 304 14.76 -8.31 5.51
CA THR A 304 16.22 -8.27 5.61
C THR A 304 16.71 -9.68 5.95
N TYR A 305 17.37 -10.32 5.03
CA TYR A 305 17.86 -11.70 5.12
C TYR A 305 18.72 -12.01 6.36
N HIS A 306 19.26 -11.00 7.06
CA HIS A 306 20.11 -11.18 8.23
C HIS A 306 19.35 -11.53 9.52
N SER A 307 18.03 -11.47 9.51
CA SER A 307 17.21 -11.62 10.71
C SER A 307 16.47 -12.96 10.81
N TYR A 308 16.53 -13.82 9.77
CA TYR A 308 15.72 -15.04 9.76
C TYR A 308 16.49 -16.27 9.26
N LYS A 309 16.47 -17.33 10.08
CA LYS A 309 17.01 -18.66 9.69
C LYS A 309 15.84 -19.50 9.16
N GLY A 310 15.54 -19.42 7.88
CA GLY A 310 14.49 -20.20 7.23
C GLY A 310 13.55 -19.32 6.37
N LEU A 311 12.58 -19.95 5.72
CA LEU A 311 11.54 -19.24 4.98
C LEU A 311 10.49 -18.73 5.98
N PRO A 312 10.12 -17.44 5.94
CA PRO A 312 8.99 -16.94 6.73
C PRO A 312 7.69 -17.58 6.24
N LEU A 313 6.82 -17.91 7.19
CA LEU A 313 5.52 -18.48 6.89
C LEU A 313 4.49 -17.44 6.44
N LEU A 314 4.75 -16.17 6.73
CA LEU A 314 3.86 -15.04 6.46
C LEU A 314 4.67 -13.84 5.98
N ALA A 315 4.04 -12.95 5.21
CA ALA A 315 4.65 -11.69 4.83
C ALA A 315 4.88 -10.75 6.05
N ASN A 316 4.02 -10.83 7.07
CA ASN A 316 4.04 -9.98 8.29
C ASN A 316 3.94 -8.47 7.97
N GLN A 317 3.17 -8.12 6.99
CA GLN A 317 2.98 -6.74 6.50
C GLN A 317 1.54 -6.26 6.68
N GLY A 318 0.61 -7.18 6.96
CA GLY A 318 -0.79 -6.88 7.18
C GLY A 318 -1.02 -6.05 8.46
N MET A 319 -2.00 -5.18 8.41
CA MET A 319 -2.57 -4.54 9.61
C MET A 319 -3.50 -5.50 10.34
N ILE A 320 -4.09 -6.40 9.59
CA ILE A 320 -4.84 -7.57 10.04
C ILE A 320 -4.07 -8.81 9.60
N ASP A 321 -3.89 -9.76 10.51
CA ASP A 321 -3.17 -10.99 10.18
C ASP A 321 -3.99 -11.91 9.27
N ILE A 322 -3.35 -12.96 8.76
CA ILE A 322 -3.98 -13.88 7.81
C ILE A 322 -5.17 -14.65 8.39
N THR A 323 -5.31 -14.69 9.72
CA THR A 323 -6.45 -15.29 10.41
C THR A 323 -7.62 -14.32 10.62
N GLY A 324 -7.39 -13.02 10.34
CA GLY A 324 -8.34 -11.94 10.53
C GLY A 324 -8.24 -11.26 11.91
N LYS A 325 -7.17 -11.49 12.67
CA LYS A 325 -6.94 -10.79 13.93
C LYS A 325 -6.31 -9.42 13.66
N PRO A 326 -6.90 -8.31 14.16
CA PRO A 326 -6.26 -6.99 14.11
C PRO A 326 -4.97 -6.99 14.93
N LEU A 327 -3.89 -6.47 14.34
CA LEU A 327 -2.58 -6.35 14.98
C LEU A 327 -2.45 -5.00 15.71
N ALA A 328 -1.36 -4.83 16.47
CA ALA A 328 -1.06 -3.57 17.16
C ALA A 328 -0.96 -2.38 16.17
N SER A 329 -0.47 -2.63 14.95
CA SER A 329 -0.47 -1.66 13.86
C SER A 329 -1.88 -1.15 13.51
N MET A 330 -2.88 -2.04 13.52
CA MET A 330 -4.27 -1.65 13.29
C MET A 330 -4.80 -0.73 14.40
N ALA A 331 -4.47 -1.03 15.65
CA ALA A 331 -4.84 -0.16 16.76
C ALA A 331 -4.22 1.25 16.64
N PHE A 332 -2.96 1.34 16.16
CA PHE A 332 -2.33 2.62 15.84
C PHE A 332 -3.10 3.37 14.74
N MET A 333 -3.48 2.69 13.67
CA MET A 333 -4.25 3.30 12.58
C MET A 333 -5.61 3.83 13.07
N GLN A 334 -6.32 3.05 13.89
CA GLN A 334 -7.60 3.47 14.48
C GLN A 334 -7.47 4.74 15.32
N VAL A 335 -6.37 4.87 16.08
CA VAL A 335 -6.08 6.09 16.86
C VAL A 335 -5.83 7.28 15.93
N VAL A 336 -5.00 7.12 14.90
CA VAL A 336 -4.69 8.18 13.92
C VAL A 336 -5.94 8.63 13.17
N TRP A 337 -6.81 7.71 12.79
CA TRP A 337 -8.08 8.02 12.12
C TRP A 337 -9.13 8.62 13.06
N GLY A 338 -8.87 8.64 14.37
CA GLY A 338 -9.82 9.14 15.38
C GLY A 338 -10.97 8.18 15.69
N LEU A 339 -10.85 6.92 15.29
CA LEU A 339 -11.85 5.87 15.52
C LEU A 339 -11.70 5.21 16.89
N ARG A 340 -10.49 5.23 17.46
CA ARG A 340 -10.19 4.67 18.77
C ARG A 340 -9.83 5.80 19.75
N LYS A 341 -10.56 5.88 20.85
CA LYS A 341 -10.36 6.87 21.91
C LYS A 341 -9.57 6.30 23.09
N GLU A 342 -9.69 5.02 23.34
CA GLU A 342 -9.00 4.31 24.43
C GLU A 342 -7.56 4.00 24.04
N PRO A 343 -6.60 4.11 24.98
CA PRO A 343 -5.22 3.68 24.73
C PRO A 343 -5.15 2.21 24.37
N PHE A 344 -4.32 1.87 23.40
CA PHE A 344 -3.86 0.52 23.15
C PHE A 344 -2.51 0.31 23.85
N ILE A 345 -2.33 -0.84 24.50
CA ILE A 345 -1.06 -1.23 25.12
C ILE A 345 -0.61 -2.52 24.46
N GLY A 346 0.55 -2.46 23.81
CA GLY A 346 1.23 -3.61 23.23
C GLY A 346 2.51 -3.94 24.02
N VAL A 347 2.86 -5.21 24.04
CA VAL A 347 4.12 -5.69 24.62
C VAL A 347 4.89 -6.42 23.53
N ARG A 348 6.15 -6.05 23.33
CA ARG A 348 7.01 -6.80 22.44
C ARG A 348 7.25 -8.20 22.99
N PRO A 349 7.16 -9.26 22.16
CA PRO A 349 7.41 -10.62 22.60
C PRO A 349 8.74 -10.76 23.33
N LEU A 350 8.71 -11.23 24.60
CA LEU A 350 9.90 -11.27 25.46
C LEU A 350 10.97 -12.25 24.96
N ASN A 351 10.55 -13.29 24.25
CA ASN A 351 11.44 -14.23 23.58
C ASN A 351 12.16 -13.62 22.35
N HIS A 352 11.69 -12.48 21.85
CA HIS A 352 12.24 -11.79 20.66
C HIS A 352 12.87 -10.43 20.96
N THR A 353 13.04 -10.05 22.23
CA THR A 353 13.53 -8.70 22.60
C THR A 353 14.95 -8.40 22.11
N LYS A 354 15.73 -9.42 21.77
CA LYS A 354 17.07 -9.26 21.17
C LYS A 354 17.05 -9.10 19.66
N GLU A 355 15.88 -9.31 19.03
CA GLU A 355 15.68 -9.15 17.59
C GLU A 355 15.20 -7.74 17.25
N ALA A 356 15.36 -7.35 15.98
CA ALA A 356 14.75 -6.11 15.51
C ALA A 356 13.21 -6.20 15.60
N PRO A 357 12.53 -5.13 16.02
CA PRO A 357 11.05 -5.12 16.12
C PRO A 357 10.37 -5.27 14.77
N CYS A 358 11.07 -4.91 13.71
CA CYS A 358 10.58 -5.00 12.34
C CYS A 358 11.55 -5.84 11.52
N LYS A 359 11.06 -6.91 10.92
CA LYS A 359 11.85 -7.84 10.09
C LYS A 359 11.83 -7.45 8.61
N GLY A 360 10.96 -6.51 8.24
CA GLY A 360 10.82 -5.98 6.90
C GLY A 360 10.45 -4.50 6.90
N SER A 361 10.55 -3.85 5.75
CA SER A 361 10.29 -2.41 5.59
C SER A 361 8.86 -2.02 5.94
N TRP A 362 7.91 -2.90 5.72
CA TRP A 362 6.47 -2.64 5.89
C TRP A 362 5.93 -3.10 7.25
N GLN A 363 6.68 -3.90 8.01
CA GLN A 363 6.25 -4.27 9.35
C GLN A 363 6.39 -3.07 10.29
N PHE A 364 5.27 -2.65 10.90
CA PHE A 364 5.24 -1.50 11.79
C PHE A 364 5.79 -1.82 13.18
N THR A 365 5.40 -2.97 13.74
CA THR A 365 5.79 -3.45 15.08
C THR A 365 5.56 -4.94 15.19
N ASP A 366 6.27 -5.59 16.13
CA ASP A 366 6.03 -6.96 16.56
C ASP A 366 5.26 -7.01 17.90
N ALA A 367 4.84 -5.87 18.45
CA ALA A 367 4.11 -5.81 19.71
C ALA A 367 2.73 -6.49 19.59
N ILE A 368 2.35 -7.19 20.64
CA ILE A 368 1.06 -7.86 20.77
C ILE A 368 0.33 -7.43 22.04
N ASP A 369 -0.97 -7.64 22.09
CA ASP A 369 -1.87 -7.30 23.20
C ASP A 369 -1.85 -8.36 24.33
N SER A 370 -0.68 -8.91 24.63
CA SER A 370 -0.52 -9.94 25.64
C SER A 370 0.55 -9.55 26.67
N TRP A 371 0.24 -9.81 27.95
CA TRP A 371 1.14 -9.63 29.07
C TRP A 371 1.64 -10.94 29.68
N ASN A 372 1.14 -12.09 29.22
CA ASN A 372 1.46 -13.38 29.80
C ASN A 372 2.69 -14.02 29.11
N TRP A 373 3.82 -14.03 29.81
CA TRP A 373 5.12 -14.50 29.31
C TRP A 373 5.77 -15.47 30.30
N PRO A 374 5.22 -16.69 30.48
CA PRO A 374 5.77 -17.67 31.43
C PRO A 374 7.21 -18.05 31.03
N GLY A 375 8.10 -18.12 32.05
CA GLY A 375 9.51 -18.41 31.86
C GLY A 375 10.39 -17.19 31.50
N PHE A 376 9.81 -15.98 31.48
CA PHE A 376 10.53 -14.72 31.24
C PHE A 376 10.43 -13.76 32.44
N GLU A 377 10.16 -14.28 33.62
CA GLU A 377 10.10 -13.50 34.88
C GLU A 377 11.43 -12.77 35.11
N GLY A 378 11.37 -11.52 35.52
CA GLY A 378 12.55 -10.67 35.71
C GLY A 378 13.15 -10.10 34.42
N THR A 379 12.64 -10.46 33.27
CA THR A 379 13.08 -9.89 31.99
C THR A 379 12.46 -8.51 31.76
N LYS A 380 13.25 -7.59 31.20
CA LYS A 380 12.78 -6.25 30.86
C LYS A 380 11.77 -6.29 29.70
N ALA A 381 10.53 -5.90 29.95
CA ALA A 381 9.52 -5.76 28.94
C ALA A 381 9.63 -4.40 28.19
N VAL A 382 9.43 -4.42 26.88
CA VAL A 382 9.25 -3.22 26.06
C VAL A 382 7.77 -3.05 25.79
N ILE A 383 7.21 -1.93 26.23
CA ILE A 383 5.80 -1.62 26.11
C ILE A 383 5.65 -0.50 25.09
N GLU A 384 4.72 -0.67 24.16
CA GLU A 384 4.30 0.35 23.20
C GLU A 384 2.86 0.78 23.53
N VAL A 385 2.62 2.08 23.54
CA VAL A 385 1.29 2.63 23.78
C VAL A 385 0.88 3.50 22.58
N TYR A 386 -0.33 3.27 22.08
CA TYR A 386 -0.96 4.12 21.07
C TYR A 386 -2.20 4.76 21.66
N ALA A 387 -2.26 6.08 21.65
CA ALA A 387 -3.37 6.82 22.24
C ALA A 387 -3.56 8.20 21.61
N PRO A 388 -4.77 8.76 21.60
CA PRO A 388 -4.96 10.18 21.41
C PRO A 388 -4.45 10.96 22.64
N GLY A 389 -4.12 12.26 22.46
CA GLY A 389 -3.69 13.14 23.54
C GLY A 389 -2.17 13.43 23.53
N GLU A 390 -1.66 14.00 24.62
CA GLU A 390 -0.27 14.47 24.69
C GLU A 390 0.64 13.56 25.50
N ARG A 391 0.10 12.90 26.52
CA ARG A 391 0.86 12.11 27.50
C ARG A 391 0.12 10.86 27.91
N VAL A 392 0.87 9.81 28.19
CA VAL A 392 0.37 8.57 28.81
C VAL A 392 1.07 8.31 30.11
N ARG A 393 0.31 7.80 31.08
CA ARG A 393 0.82 7.33 32.39
C ARG A 393 0.60 5.84 32.48
N LEU A 394 1.68 5.08 32.66
CA LEU A 394 1.63 3.64 32.81
C LEU A 394 1.57 3.26 34.29
N ARG A 395 0.65 2.37 34.64
CA ARG A 395 0.51 1.79 35.96
C ARG A 395 0.45 0.27 35.88
N LEU A 396 1.03 -0.40 36.86
CA LEU A 396 0.94 -1.85 37.07
C LEU A 396 0.45 -2.12 38.48
N ASN A 397 -0.68 -2.79 38.64
CA ASN A 397 -1.30 -3.09 39.92
C ASN A 397 -1.42 -1.85 40.84
N GLY A 398 -1.85 -0.73 40.27
CA GLY A 398 -2.01 0.55 40.97
C GLY A 398 -0.72 1.38 41.12
N ARG A 399 0.47 0.76 41.04
CA ARG A 399 1.76 1.44 41.11
C ARG A 399 2.08 2.14 39.82
N GLU A 400 2.44 3.43 39.86
CA GLU A 400 2.92 4.17 38.71
C GLU A 400 4.32 3.70 38.31
N LEU A 401 4.48 3.32 37.05
CA LEU A 401 5.74 2.93 36.42
C LEU A 401 6.42 4.09 35.69
N GLY A 402 5.63 5.07 35.23
CA GLY A 402 6.14 6.26 34.58
C GLY A 402 5.12 6.98 33.71
N THR A 403 5.50 8.19 33.31
CA THR A 403 4.72 9.03 32.39
C THR A 403 5.59 9.39 31.20
N LYS A 404 5.03 9.28 29.98
CA LYS A 404 5.71 9.67 28.72
C LYS A 404 4.85 10.60 27.90
N LYS A 405 5.53 11.48 27.15
CA LYS A 405 4.90 12.28 26.10
C LYS A 405 4.66 11.40 24.87
N LEU A 406 3.49 11.52 24.28
CA LEU A 406 3.18 10.89 22.98
C LEU A 406 3.85 11.68 21.86
N LYS A 407 4.45 10.96 20.92
CA LYS A 407 4.94 11.52 19.67
C LYS A 407 4.22 10.80 18.53
N ASN A 408 3.49 11.55 17.72
CA ASN A 408 2.68 10.98 16.65
C ASN A 408 1.80 9.81 17.14
N PHE A 409 1.07 10.05 18.25
CA PHE A 409 0.18 9.08 18.89
C PHE A 409 0.87 7.86 19.53
N LYS A 410 2.19 7.81 19.60
CA LYS A 410 2.97 6.66 20.11
C LYS A 410 3.89 7.06 21.26
N ALA A 411 4.00 6.18 22.30
CA ALA A 411 4.96 6.25 23.41
C ALA A 411 5.60 4.90 23.70
#